data_f9179e720d9ad64ba23e48478000a9fa
#
_entry.id   f9179e720d9ad64ba23e48478000a9fa
#
_cell.length_a   1.000
_cell.length_b   1.000
_cell.length_c   1.000
_cell.angle_alpha   90.00
_cell.angle_beta   90.00
_cell.angle_gamma   90.00
#
_symmetry.space_group_name_H-M   'P 1'
#
loop_
_entity.id
_entity.type
_entity.pdbx_description
1 polymer ?
#
loop_
_entity_poly.entity_id
_entity_poly.type
_entity_poly.pdbx_seq_one_letter_code
_entity_poly.pdbx_strand_id
1 'polypeptide(L)'
;MVCRISALIGVLGLLAVSSSAAQDMPNPQAMQMQVQQIAQQRPREAEAAARAFLHVISMQRGQGPEESSLALLEQLKASDPDSYWGEVAQLTVQFDVVQSLARRDSVRAGLVTQMFGLEAMARTLQRAYRSANETQRDGIRSQLEKVIAAHFDYENQLRLFEIKDIERRLSDVRAETQRRLDKRAEFIKFAVDDILRDAVRPR
;
A
#
# COMPACT_ATOMS: atom_id res chain seq x y z
N MET A 1 13.66 14.71 -29.24
CA MET A 1 13.58 15.58 -28.04
C MET A 1 12.69 14.85 -27.04
N VAL A 2 13.24 13.90 -26.29
CA VAL A 2 12.50 13.02 -25.36
C VAL A 2 12.54 13.73 -23.99
N CYS A 3 11.45 14.39 -23.64
CA CYS A 3 11.34 15.19 -22.40
C CYS A 3 10.95 14.29 -21.24
N ARG A 4 11.82 14.26 -20.26
CA ARG A 4 11.75 13.68 -18.93
C ARG A 4 10.50 14.14 -18.17
N ILE A 5 9.45 13.32 -18.10
CA ILE A 5 8.28 13.53 -17.22
C ILE A 5 8.09 12.29 -16.30
N SER A 6 9.16 11.60 -15.99
CA SER A 6 9.10 10.49 -14.99
C SER A 6 9.32 10.97 -13.53
N ALA A 7 9.33 12.27 -13.28
CA ALA A 7 9.80 12.81 -11.99
C ALA A 7 8.70 13.31 -11.04
N LEU A 8 7.40 13.20 -11.37
CA LEU A 8 6.35 13.83 -10.56
C LEU A 8 5.58 12.89 -9.63
N ILE A 9 5.75 11.58 -9.76
CA ILE A 9 5.17 10.60 -8.82
C ILE A 9 6.12 10.33 -7.62
N GLY A 10 7.37 10.77 -7.72
CA GLY A 10 8.41 10.52 -6.71
C GLY A 10 8.51 11.52 -5.56
N VAL A 11 7.75 12.62 -5.56
CA VAL A 11 7.97 13.72 -4.59
C VAL A 11 7.05 13.67 -3.36
N LEU A 12 6.01 12.85 -3.36
CA LEU A 12 5.11 12.70 -2.19
C LEU A 12 5.57 11.65 -1.15
N GLY A 13 6.72 11.05 -1.32
CA GLY A 13 7.19 9.89 -0.54
C GLY A 13 8.31 10.13 0.47
N LEU A 14 8.75 11.34 0.79
CA LEU A 14 9.94 11.54 1.63
C LEU A 14 9.69 12.41 2.86
N LEU A 15 8.97 11.82 3.84
CA LEU A 15 9.30 12.02 5.25
C LEU A 15 9.44 10.63 5.88
N ALA A 16 10.67 10.11 5.85
CA ALA A 16 11.04 8.90 6.57
C ALA A 16 11.01 9.19 8.09
N VAL A 17 9.83 9.06 8.66
CA VAL A 17 9.69 8.80 10.08
C VAL A 17 9.94 7.30 10.23
N SER A 18 11.13 6.95 10.76
CA SER A 18 11.50 5.58 11.11
C SER A 18 10.60 5.08 12.23
N SER A 19 9.40 4.67 11.90
CA SER A 19 8.46 4.00 12.79
C SER A 19 8.32 2.56 12.32
N SER A 20 8.30 1.62 13.23
CA SER A 20 8.13 0.18 12.94
C SER A 20 6.86 -0.13 12.13
N ALA A 21 5.91 0.78 12.06
CA ALA A 21 4.73 0.70 11.21
C ALA A 21 5.04 0.92 9.72
N ALA A 22 6.10 1.70 9.40
CA ALA A 22 6.58 1.87 8.03
C ALA A 22 7.30 0.62 7.48
N GLN A 23 7.64 -0.35 8.34
CA GLN A 23 8.30 -1.60 7.93
C GLN A 23 7.36 -2.61 7.27
N ASP A 24 6.03 -2.42 7.35
CA ASP A 24 5.06 -3.34 6.76
C ASP A 24 4.77 -3.06 5.27
N MET A 25 5.15 -1.90 4.76
CA MET A 25 5.08 -1.60 3.31
C MET A 25 6.39 -2.04 2.64
N PRO A 26 6.31 -2.81 1.56
CA PRO A 26 7.51 -3.23 0.85
C PRO A 26 8.28 -2.02 0.31
N ASN A 27 9.60 -2.15 0.29
CA ASN A 27 10.48 -1.10 -0.23
C ASN A 27 10.06 -0.70 -1.65
N PRO A 28 9.82 0.59 -1.95
CA PRO A 28 9.41 1.06 -3.28
C PRO A 28 10.33 0.60 -4.41
N GLN A 29 11.64 0.50 -4.16
CA GLN A 29 12.59 0.01 -5.16
C GLN A 29 12.40 -1.49 -5.44
N ALA A 30 12.14 -2.30 -4.40
CA ALA A 30 11.85 -3.73 -4.57
C ALA A 30 10.55 -3.92 -5.35
N MET A 31 9.52 -3.15 -5.07
CA MET A 31 8.27 -3.17 -5.84
C MET A 31 8.50 -2.81 -7.31
N GLN A 32 9.30 -1.78 -7.60
CA GLN A 32 9.60 -1.39 -8.98
C GLN A 32 10.36 -2.49 -9.74
N MET A 33 11.34 -3.14 -9.10
CA MET A 33 12.05 -4.28 -9.71
C MET A 33 11.09 -5.44 -10.01
N GLN A 34 10.19 -5.75 -9.09
CA GLN A 34 9.20 -6.80 -9.29
C GLN A 34 8.23 -6.46 -10.43
N VAL A 35 7.75 -5.23 -10.52
CA VAL A 35 6.93 -4.75 -11.64
C VAL A 35 7.67 -4.91 -12.97
N GLN A 36 8.94 -4.52 -13.06
CA GLN A 36 9.73 -4.68 -14.27
C GLN A 36 9.90 -6.15 -14.65
N GLN A 37 10.18 -7.01 -13.70
CA GLN A 37 10.32 -8.45 -13.92
C GLN A 37 9.03 -9.06 -14.45
N ILE A 38 7.88 -8.79 -13.84
CA ILE A 38 6.57 -9.29 -14.27
C ILE A 38 6.23 -8.77 -15.68
N ALA A 39 6.46 -7.49 -15.93
CA ALA A 39 6.19 -6.89 -17.24
C ALA A 39 7.04 -7.51 -18.37
N GLN A 40 8.29 -7.93 -18.06
CA GLN A 40 9.17 -8.59 -19.02
C GLN A 40 8.81 -10.06 -19.24
N GLN A 41 8.53 -10.80 -18.16
CA GLN A 41 8.24 -12.24 -18.20
C GLN A 41 6.83 -12.55 -18.69
N ARG A 42 5.88 -11.62 -18.52
CA ARG A 42 4.47 -11.71 -18.94
C ARG A 42 3.78 -13.01 -18.50
N PRO A 43 3.87 -13.39 -17.20
CA PRO A 43 3.31 -14.64 -16.73
C PRO A 43 1.78 -14.59 -16.72
N ARG A 44 1.13 -15.70 -17.11
CA ARG A 44 -0.36 -15.78 -17.15
C ARG A 44 -1.00 -15.55 -15.77
N GLU A 45 -0.31 -15.96 -14.73
CA GLU A 45 -0.75 -15.78 -13.34
C GLU A 45 -0.91 -14.30 -12.96
N ALA A 46 -0.08 -13.43 -13.53
CA ALA A 46 -0.17 -12.00 -13.31
C ALA A 46 -1.46 -11.39 -13.89
N GLU A 47 -1.93 -11.85 -15.03
CA GLU A 47 -3.22 -11.42 -15.58
C GLU A 47 -4.38 -11.81 -14.64
N ALA A 48 -4.36 -13.03 -14.11
CA ALA A 48 -5.37 -13.49 -13.17
C ALA A 48 -5.35 -12.68 -11.86
N ALA A 49 -4.16 -12.39 -11.31
CA ALA A 49 -3.98 -11.57 -10.12
C ALA A 49 -4.46 -10.12 -10.32
N ALA A 50 -4.11 -9.50 -11.45
CA ALA A 50 -4.55 -8.16 -11.79
C ALA A 50 -6.08 -8.05 -11.91
N ARG A 51 -6.73 -9.05 -12.57
CA ARG A 51 -8.19 -9.12 -12.66
C ARG A 51 -8.84 -9.31 -11.29
N ALA A 52 -8.31 -10.20 -10.46
CA ALA A 52 -8.80 -10.40 -9.09
C ALA A 52 -8.68 -9.11 -8.26
N PHE A 53 -7.60 -8.36 -8.43
CA PHE A 53 -7.43 -7.09 -7.74
C PHE A 53 -8.44 -6.03 -8.19
N LEU A 54 -8.67 -5.88 -9.48
CA LEU A 54 -9.70 -4.98 -10.01
C LEU A 54 -11.08 -5.34 -9.47
N HIS A 55 -11.38 -6.65 -9.33
CA HIS A 55 -12.61 -7.11 -8.69
C HIS A 55 -12.71 -6.65 -7.23
N VAL A 56 -11.67 -6.81 -6.44
CA VAL A 56 -11.63 -6.35 -5.04
C VAL A 56 -11.86 -4.84 -4.94
N ILE A 57 -11.22 -4.05 -5.81
CA ILE A 57 -11.38 -2.59 -5.84
C ILE A 57 -12.84 -2.21 -6.15
N SER A 58 -13.47 -2.86 -7.14
CA SER A 58 -14.85 -2.55 -7.53
C SER A 58 -15.86 -2.86 -6.43
N MET A 59 -15.70 -4.02 -5.77
CA MET A 59 -16.55 -4.44 -4.65
C MET A 59 -16.49 -3.45 -3.47
N GLN A 60 -15.31 -2.95 -3.15
CA GLN A 60 -15.14 -1.99 -2.05
C GLN A 60 -15.75 -0.62 -2.35
N ARG A 61 -15.86 -0.24 -3.61
CA ARG A 61 -16.44 1.04 -4.02
C ARG A 61 -17.97 1.01 -4.12
N GLY A 62 -18.62 -0.14 -3.94
CA GLY A 62 -20.05 -0.30 -4.15
C GLY A 62 -20.47 0.05 -5.59
N GLN A 63 -19.54 0.18 -6.50
CA GLN A 63 -19.81 0.32 -7.93
C GLN A 63 -20.11 -1.08 -8.44
N GLY A 64 -21.21 -1.20 -9.17
CA GLY A 64 -21.59 -2.46 -9.84
C GLY A 64 -20.44 -3.00 -10.70
N PRO A 65 -20.54 -4.23 -11.18
CA PRO A 65 -19.39 -4.97 -11.66
C PRO A 65 -18.61 -4.18 -12.70
N GLU A 66 -17.36 -3.93 -12.44
CA GLU A 66 -16.12 -4.13 -13.17
C GLU A 66 -16.06 -3.80 -14.65
N GLU A 67 -17.16 -3.66 -15.32
CA GLU A 67 -17.20 -3.54 -16.79
C GLU A 67 -16.30 -2.39 -17.28
N SER A 68 -16.19 -1.30 -16.52
CA SER A 68 -15.36 -0.17 -16.95
C SER A 68 -13.84 -0.42 -16.78
N SER A 69 -13.38 -0.96 -15.64
CA SER A 69 -11.94 -1.12 -15.38
C SER A 69 -11.35 -2.32 -16.12
N LEU A 70 -12.09 -3.42 -16.18
CA LEU A 70 -11.69 -4.59 -16.98
C LEU A 70 -11.76 -4.28 -18.46
N ALA A 71 -12.83 -3.62 -18.94
CA ALA A 71 -12.94 -3.22 -20.34
C ALA A 71 -11.80 -2.28 -20.76
N LEU A 72 -11.39 -1.35 -19.90
CA LEU A 72 -10.25 -0.48 -20.17
C LEU A 72 -8.93 -1.25 -20.20
N LEU A 73 -8.78 -2.26 -19.37
CA LEU A 73 -7.59 -3.12 -19.38
C LEU A 73 -7.55 -3.97 -20.66
N GLU A 74 -8.68 -4.52 -21.13
CA GLU A 74 -8.78 -5.25 -22.38
C GLU A 74 -8.55 -4.33 -23.61
N GLN A 75 -9.09 -3.14 -23.58
CA GLN A 75 -8.81 -2.14 -24.61
C GLN A 75 -7.32 -1.81 -24.68
N LEU A 76 -6.65 -1.67 -23.53
CA LEU A 76 -5.21 -1.43 -23.47
C LEU A 76 -4.42 -2.61 -24.04
N LYS A 77 -4.86 -3.85 -23.79
CA LYS A 77 -4.27 -5.08 -24.36
C LYS A 77 -4.27 -5.06 -25.88
N ALA A 78 -5.36 -4.57 -26.48
CA ALA A 78 -5.52 -4.52 -27.93
C ALA A 78 -4.74 -3.35 -28.56
N SER A 79 -4.65 -2.20 -27.88
CA SER A 79 -4.08 -0.97 -28.44
C SER A 79 -2.60 -0.77 -28.14
N ASP A 80 -2.12 -1.21 -26.97
CA ASP A 80 -0.74 -1.02 -26.49
C ASP A 80 -0.35 -2.18 -25.55
N PRO A 81 0.13 -3.30 -26.11
CA PRO A 81 0.48 -4.49 -25.32
C PRO A 81 1.58 -4.26 -24.26
N ASP A 82 2.51 -3.33 -24.49
CA ASP A 82 3.59 -3.06 -23.55
C ASP A 82 3.05 -2.27 -22.34
N SER A 83 2.24 -1.24 -22.58
CA SER A 83 1.53 -0.54 -21.50
C SER A 83 0.56 -1.44 -20.75
N TYR A 84 -0.08 -2.39 -21.43
CA TYR A 84 -0.93 -3.42 -20.81
C TYR A 84 -0.14 -4.25 -19.81
N TRP A 85 1.01 -4.80 -20.20
CA TRP A 85 1.82 -5.61 -19.31
C TRP A 85 2.43 -4.80 -18.15
N GLY A 86 2.74 -3.54 -18.38
CA GLY A 86 3.11 -2.61 -17.31
C GLY A 86 2.00 -2.41 -16.29
N GLU A 87 0.74 -2.26 -16.73
CA GLU A 87 -0.42 -2.11 -15.84
C GLU A 87 -0.74 -3.43 -15.10
N VAL A 88 -0.72 -4.58 -15.80
CA VAL A 88 -0.90 -5.90 -15.20
C VAL A 88 0.14 -6.15 -14.11
N ALA A 89 1.40 -5.86 -14.37
CA ALA A 89 2.49 -6.00 -13.41
C ALA A 89 2.28 -5.13 -12.17
N GLN A 90 1.88 -3.87 -12.38
CA GLN A 90 1.61 -2.94 -11.28
C GLN A 90 0.45 -3.43 -10.41
N LEU A 91 -0.66 -3.81 -11.01
CA LEU A 91 -1.83 -4.32 -10.30
C LEU A 91 -1.51 -5.62 -9.53
N THR A 92 -0.70 -6.51 -10.11
CA THR A 92 -0.28 -7.76 -9.46
C THR A 92 0.52 -7.47 -8.19
N VAL A 93 1.53 -6.61 -8.27
CA VAL A 93 2.36 -6.24 -7.11
C VAL A 93 1.53 -5.55 -6.03
N GLN A 94 0.62 -4.66 -6.42
CA GLN A 94 -0.31 -4.01 -5.50
C GLN A 94 -1.24 -5.02 -4.82
N PHE A 95 -1.72 -6.02 -5.54
CA PHE A 95 -2.55 -7.09 -4.99
C PHE A 95 -1.81 -7.93 -3.95
N ASP A 96 -0.56 -8.31 -4.22
CA ASP A 96 0.27 -9.05 -3.27
C ASP A 96 0.49 -8.27 -1.96
N VAL A 97 0.73 -6.96 -2.06
CA VAL A 97 0.82 -6.07 -0.89
C VAL A 97 -0.48 -6.08 -0.09
N VAL A 98 -1.63 -5.89 -0.76
CA VAL A 98 -2.94 -5.88 -0.09
C VAL A 98 -3.23 -7.21 0.57
N GLN A 99 -2.96 -8.34 -0.09
CA GLN A 99 -3.16 -9.67 0.50
C GLN A 99 -2.27 -9.90 1.73
N SER A 100 -1.01 -9.45 1.67
CA SER A 100 -0.10 -9.54 2.81
C SER A 100 -0.60 -8.71 4.00
N LEU A 101 -1.09 -7.50 3.75
CA LEU A 101 -1.67 -6.62 4.77
C LEU A 101 -2.96 -7.21 5.34
N ALA A 102 -3.86 -7.74 4.50
CA ALA A 102 -5.16 -8.26 4.91
C ALA A 102 -5.06 -9.41 5.93
N ARG A 103 -3.99 -10.19 5.88
CA ARG A 103 -3.73 -11.28 6.84
C ARG A 103 -3.40 -10.76 8.24
N ARG A 104 -2.95 -9.52 8.37
CA ARG A 104 -2.48 -8.91 9.64
C ARG A 104 -3.42 -7.80 10.10
N ASP A 105 -3.90 -6.98 9.18
CA ASP A 105 -4.65 -5.76 9.44
C ASP A 105 -5.61 -5.48 8.28
N SER A 106 -6.86 -5.94 8.42
CA SER A 106 -7.89 -5.78 7.39
C SER A 106 -8.30 -4.33 7.16
N VAL A 107 -8.22 -3.47 8.20
CA VAL A 107 -8.57 -2.06 8.09
C VAL A 107 -7.52 -1.33 7.25
N ARG A 108 -6.24 -1.54 7.56
CA ARG A 108 -5.13 -1.00 6.78
C ARG A 108 -5.18 -1.49 5.33
N ALA A 109 -5.42 -2.79 5.12
CA ALA A 109 -5.55 -3.37 3.79
C ALA A 109 -6.68 -2.71 2.99
N GLY A 110 -7.81 -2.42 3.62
CA GLY A 110 -8.92 -1.71 3.00
C GLY A 110 -8.53 -0.31 2.53
N LEU A 111 -7.87 0.48 3.38
CA LEU A 111 -7.41 1.83 3.03
C LEU A 111 -6.38 1.80 1.88
N VAL A 112 -5.40 0.89 1.95
CA VAL A 112 -4.39 0.73 0.90
C VAL A 112 -5.01 0.27 -0.42
N THR A 113 -6.03 -0.59 -0.39
CA THR A 113 -6.76 -1.00 -1.60
C THR A 113 -7.43 0.19 -2.28
N GLN A 114 -8.06 1.08 -1.51
CA GLN A 114 -8.67 2.28 -2.06
C GLN A 114 -7.63 3.22 -2.69
N MET A 115 -6.49 3.42 -2.04
CA MET A 115 -5.40 4.22 -2.58
C MET A 115 -4.88 3.65 -3.91
N PHE A 116 -4.58 2.36 -3.97
CA PHE A 116 -4.13 1.70 -5.20
C PHE A 116 -5.16 1.75 -6.33
N GLY A 117 -6.44 1.61 -6.00
CA GLY A 117 -7.52 1.77 -6.97
C GLY A 117 -7.59 3.19 -7.56
N LEU A 118 -7.36 4.23 -6.73
CA LEU A 118 -7.28 5.62 -7.20
C LEU A 118 -6.04 5.88 -8.04
N GLU A 119 -4.89 5.29 -7.69
CA GLU A 119 -3.68 5.35 -8.52
C GLU A 119 -3.90 4.72 -9.91
N ALA A 120 -4.54 3.54 -9.97
CA ALA A 120 -4.86 2.89 -11.24
C ALA A 120 -5.79 3.77 -12.10
N MET A 121 -6.78 4.41 -11.47
CA MET A 121 -7.66 5.37 -12.14
C MET A 121 -6.90 6.60 -12.63
N ALA A 122 -5.99 7.16 -11.82
CA ALA A 122 -5.15 8.29 -12.23
C ALA A 122 -4.27 7.95 -13.43
N ARG A 123 -3.66 6.75 -13.46
CA ARG A 123 -2.89 6.28 -14.63
C ARG A 123 -3.77 6.15 -15.89
N THR A 124 -4.99 5.67 -15.73
CA THR A 124 -5.96 5.57 -16.84
C THR A 124 -6.34 6.95 -17.38
N LEU A 125 -6.67 7.90 -16.50
CA LEU A 125 -6.98 9.28 -16.88
C LEU A 125 -5.77 9.98 -17.53
N GLN A 126 -4.55 9.71 -17.06
CA GLN A 126 -3.32 10.22 -17.66
C GLN A 126 -3.14 9.72 -19.10
N ARG A 127 -3.42 8.43 -19.36
CA ARG A 127 -3.39 7.87 -20.73
C ARG A 127 -4.45 8.52 -21.62
N ALA A 128 -5.68 8.63 -21.12
CA ALA A 128 -6.77 9.28 -21.82
C ALA A 128 -6.45 10.75 -22.17
N TYR A 129 -5.82 11.48 -21.24
CA TYR A 129 -5.44 12.88 -21.48
C TYR A 129 -4.43 13.04 -22.63
N ARG A 130 -3.53 12.07 -22.83
CA ARG A 130 -2.53 12.12 -23.92
C ARG A 130 -3.17 12.07 -25.31
N SER A 131 -4.26 11.31 -25.45
CA SER A 131 -4.96 11.13 -26.72
C SER A 131 -6.17 12.06 -26.90
N ALA A 132 -6.54 12.82 -25.86
CA ALA A 132 -7.72 13.67 -25.84
C ALA A 132 -7.52 14.97 -26.63
N ASN A 133 -8.60 15.44 -27.28
CA ASN A 133 -8.67 16.77 -27.83
C ASN A 133 -8.87 17.82 -26.71
N GLU A 134 -8.76 19.11 -27.07
CA GLU A 134 -8.78 20.21 -26.11
C GLU A 134 -10.08 20.24 -25.28
N THR A 135 -11.22 20.01 -25.89
CA THR A 135 -12.54 19.98 -25.21
C THR A 135 -12.66 18.84 -24.19
N GLN A 136 -12.06 17.68 -24.49
CA GLN A 136 -12.07 16.53 -23.60
C GLN A 136 -11.11 16.67 -22.43
N ARG A 137 -10.01 17.43 -22.60
CA ARG A 137 -8.98 17.60 -21.58
C ARG A 137 -9.48 18.25 -20.31
N ASP A 138 -10.39 19.22 -20.40
CA ASP A 138 -10.95 19.89 -19.23
C ASP A 138 -11.79 18.91 -18.37
N GLY A 139 -12.58 18.06 -19.01
CA GLY A 139 -13.33 17.03 -18.34
C GLY A 139 -12.43 16.00 -17.65
N ILE A 140 -11.35 15.57 -18.32
CA ILE A 140 -10.37 14.62 -17.74
C ILE A 140 -9.62 15.28 -16.57
N ARG A 141 -9.25 16.55 -16.69
CA ARG A 141 -8.61 17.32 -15.62
C ARG A 141 -9.49 17.35 -14.37
N SER A 142 -10.77 17.68 -14.53
CA SER A 142 -11.71 17.70 -13.40
C SER A 142 -11.87 16.33 -12.74
N GLN A 143 -11.87 15.26 -13.53
CA GLN A 143 -11.88 13.89 -12.98
C GLN A 143 -10.59 13.57 -12.23
N LEU A 144 -9.44 13.95 -12.78
CA LEU A 144 -8.15 13.72 -12.14
C LEU A 144 -8.03 14.48 -10.80
N GLU A 145 -8.52 15.72 -10.74
CA GLU A 145 -8.57 16.51 -9.50
C GLU A 145 -9.37 15.77 -8.41
N LYS A 146 -10.53 15.21 -8.75
CA LYS A 146 -11.35 14.41 -7.81
C LYS A 146 -10.63 13.15 -7.35
N VAL A 147 -9.95 12.45 -8.26
CA VAL A 147 -9.20 11.24 -7.95
C VAL A 147 -8.04 11.55 -7.00
N ILE A 148 -7.29 12.61 -7.27
CA ILE A 148 -6.17 13.02 -6.42
C ILE A 148 -6.65 13.52 -5.05
N ALA A 149 -7.76 14.25 -4.98
CA ALA A 149 -8.36 14.65 -3.71
C ALA A 149 -8.77 13.43 -2.88
N ALA A 150 -9.46 12.47 -3.48
CA ALA A 150 -9.83 11.23 -2.79
C ALA A 150 -8.60 10.41 -2.35
N HIS A 151 -7.55 10.34 -3.16
CA HIS A 151 -6.29 9.67 -2.78
C HIS A 151 -5.67 10.34 -1.55
N PHE A 152 -5.60 11.66 -1.53
CA PHE A 152 -5.11 12.44 -0.39
C PHE A 152 -5.92 12.17 0.89
N ASP A 153 -7.24 12.07 0.77
CA ASP A 153 -8.11 11.77 1.90
C ASP A 153 -7.85 10.37 2.48
N TYR A 154 -7.70 9.35 1.63
CA TYR A 154 -7.36 8.00 2.08
C TYR A 154 -5.94 7.91 2.67
N GLU A 155 -4.97 8.61 2.10
CA GLU A 155 -3.63 8.72 2.67
C GLU A 155 -3.67 9.31 4.09
N ASN A 156 -4.44 10.38 4.30
CA ASN A 156 -4.60 10.96 5.63
C ASN A 156 -5.34 10.03 6.60
N GLN A 157 -6.37 9.30 6.12
CA GLN A 157 -7.05 8.30 6.94
C GLN A 157 -6.08 7.19 7.37
N LEU A 158 -5.21 6.73 6.49
CA LEU A 158 -4.19 5.74 6.82
C LEU A 158 -3.21 6.29 7.87
N ARG A 159 -2.74 7.53 7.72
CA ARG A 159 -1.87 8.18 8.71
C ARG A 159 -2.53 8.31 10.07
N LEU A 160 -3.79 8.72 10.11
CA LEU A 160 -4.57 8.82 11.36
C LEU A 160 -4.75 7.46 12.03
N PHE A 161 -4.97 6.41 11.24
CA PHE A 161 -5.04 5.05 11.73
C PHE A 161 -3.71 4.61 12.36
N GLU A 162 -2.59 4.90 11.70
CA GLU A 162 -1.24 4.60 12.19
C GLU A 162 -0.91 5.35 13.49
N ILE A 163 -1.29 6.64 13.58
CA ILE A 163 -1.12 7.44 14.80
C ILE A 163 -1.86 6.78 15.97
N LYS A 164 -3.12 6.39 15.79
CA LYS A 164 -3.91 5.71 16.82
C LYS A 164 -3.27 4.39 17.28
N ASP A 165 -2.68 3.62 16.36
CA ASP A 165 -1.98 2.38 16.70
C ASP A 165 -0.72 2.66 17.53
N ILE A 166 0.05 3.68 17.17
CA ILE A 166 1.22 4.12 17.94
C ILE A 166 0.82 4.60 19.34
N GLU A 167 -0.25 5.40 19.46
CA GLU A 167 -0.76 5.88 20.75
C GLU A 167 -1.17 4.72 21.65
N ARG A 168 -1.86 3.71 21.10
CA ARG A 168 -2.23 2.51 21.84
C ARG A 168 -0.99 1.77 22.35
N ARG A 169 -0.02 1.49 21.48
CA ARG A 169 1.23 0.82 21.87
C ARG A 169 2.01 1.60 22.93
N LEU A 170 2.05 2.92 22.81
CA LEU A 170 2.68 3.79 23.80
C LEU A 170 1.97 3.70 25.15
N SER A 171 0.65 3.68 25.17
CA SER A 171 -0.16 3.49 26.38
C SER A 171 0.14 2.14 27.03
N ASP A 172 0.22 1.06 26.24
CA ASP A 172 0.51 -0.29 26.74
C ASP A 172 1.92 -0.36 27.38
N VAL A 173 2.93 0.22 26.71
CA VAL A 173 4.31 0.29 27.24
C VAL A 173 4.37 1.11 28.53
N ARG A 174 3.66 2.23 28.60
CA ARG A 174 3.59 3.04 29.83
C ARG A 174 2.95 2.26 30.98
N ALA A 175 1.84 1.58 30.73
CA ALA A 175 1.14 0.77 31.72
C ALA A 175 2.02 -0.39 32.22
N GLU A 176 2.76 -1.04 31.32
CA GLU A 176 3.70 -2.11 31.69
C GLU A 176 4.87 -1.57 32.54
N THR A 177 5.44 -0.43 32.13
CA THR A 177 6.51 0.23 32.89
C THR A 177 6.04 0.59 34.32
N GLN A 178 4.85 1.16 34.45
CA GLN A 178 4.28 1.50 35.73
C GLN A 178 4.07 0.26 36.60
N ARG A 179 3.52 -0.83 36.05
CA ARG A 179 3.37 -2.10 36.77
C ARG A 179 4.71 -2.65 37.29
N ARG A 180 5.78 -2.52 36.49
CA ARG A 180 7.13 -2.92 36.89
C ARG A 180 7.68 -2.06 38.04
N LEU A 181 7.43 -0.75 37.97
CA LEU A 181 7.83 0.18 39.06
C LEU A 181 7.09 -0.13 40.36
N ASP A 182 5.79 -0.35 40.30
CA ASP A 182 4.96 -0.67 41.46
C ASP A 182 5.38 -2.00 42.11
N LYS A 183 5.83 -2.97 41.33
CA LYS A 183 6.30 -4.29 41.75
C LYS A 183 7.82 -4.41 41.85
N ARG A 184 8.54 -3.29 41.90
CA ARG A 184 10.01 -3.26 41.85
C ARG A 184 10.66 -4.21 42.85
N ALA A 185 10.16 -4.24 44.11
CA ALA A 185 10.74 -5.10 45.16
C ALA A 185 10.59 -6.60 44.81
N GLU A 186 9.44 -7.00 44.28
CA GLU A 186 9.19 -8.38 43.84
C GLU A 186 10.13 -8.77 42.69
N PHE A 187 10.24 -7.91 41.67
CA PHE A 187 11.13 -8.16 40.53
C PHE A 187 12.59 -8.29 40.95
N ILE A 188 13.06 -7.41 41.85
CA ILE A 188 14.43 -7.51 42.38
C ILE A 188 14.63 -8.82 43.12
N LYS A 189 13.69 -9.21 43.99
CA LYS A 189 13.76 -10.48 44.71
C LYS A 189 13.85 -11.68 43.75
N PHE A 190 12.97 -11.75 42.78
CA PHE A 190 13.01 -12.84 41.79
C PHE A 190 14.32 -12.88 41.01
N ALA A 191 14.84 -11.74 40.56
CA ALA A 191 16.11 -11.68 39.86
C ALA A 191 17.28 -12.15 40.71
N VAL A 192 17.33 -11.76 42.01
CA VAL A 192 18.36 -12.23 42.94
C VAL A 192 18.24 -13.74 43.18
N ASP A 193 17.03 -14.25 43.42
CA ASP A 193 16.78 -15.69 43.64
C ASP A 193 17.17 -16.51 42.41
N ASP A 194 16.95 -16.00 41.21
CA ASP A 194 17.32 -16.68 39.96
C ASP A 194 18.85 -16.74 39.76
N ILE A 195 19.55 -15.63 40.00
CA ILE A 195 21.01 -15.57 39.95
C ILE A 195 21.64 -16.52 40.99
N LEU A 196 21.11 -16.58 42.19
CA LEU A 196 21.63 -17.46 43.26
C LEU A 196 21.36 -18.94 42.91
N ARG A 197 20.23 -19.26 42.30
CA ARG A 197 19.90 -20.61 41.84
C ARG A 197 20.87 -21.10 40.76
N ASP A 198 21.21 -20.23 39.81
CA ASP A 198 22.14 -20.59 38.75
C ASP A 198 23.59 -20.74 39.24
N ALA A 199 23.96 -19.98 40.30
CA ALA A 199 25.27 -20.09 40.91
C ALA A 199 25.51 -21.45 41.66
N VAL A 200 24.41 -22.09 42.11
CA VAL A 200 24.47 -23.37 42.86
C VAL A 200 24.29 -24.60 41.94
N ARG A 201 23.94 -24.41 40.66
CA ARG A 201 23.82 -25.53 39.70
C ARG A 201 25.19 -26.19 39.45
N PRO A 202 25.33 -27.49 39.72
CA PRO A 202 26.56 -28.22 39.36
C PRO A 202 26.76 -28.20 37.87
N ARG A 203 27.98 -27.92 37.41
CA ARG A 203 28.40 -27.97 36.02
C ARG A 203 28.47 -29.41 35.52
#